data_de736062c4e6ca06d6234c6192cd5009
#
_entry.id   de736062c4e6ca06d6234c6192cd5009
#
_cell.length_a   1.000
_cell.length_b   1.000
_cell.length_c   1.000
_cell.angle_alpha   90.00
_cell.angle_beta   90.00
_cell.angle_gamma   90.00
#
_symmetry.space_group_name_H-M   'P 1'
#
loop_
_entity.id
_entity.type
_entity.pdbx_description
1 polymer ?
#
loop_
_entity_poly.entity_id
_entity_poly.type
_entity_poly.pdbx_seq_one_letter_code
_entity_poly.pdbx_strand_id
1 'polypeptide(L)'
;MGYNSLLRKIVLIIGDIICLYLATSIAMALELGNKQTDKIAFHLEFLPILVIMMFFMFTVYGLFSLIRKKLVDIFLNLLVAVTNIYIIAMAMTFFFRQFDYSRVVLVYSAVFSFVLLAIWQYICHQWEWKYFPKQTAVLFAAGEEAARIQNKLLKTYGM
;
A
#
# COMPACT_ATOMS: atom_id res chain seq x y z
N MET A 1 11.38 10.34 -20.84
CA MET A 1 10.73 10.67 -19.56
C MET A 1 9.90 9.54 -18.95
N GLY A 2 9.57 8.45 -19.65
CA GLY A 2 8.74 7.35 -19.15
C GLY A 2 9.44 6.28 -18.30
N TYR A 3 10.73 6.07 -18.50
CA TYR A 3 11.47 4.95 -17.87
C TYR A 3 11.55 5.05 -16.34
N ASN A 4 11.77 6.24 -15.81
CA ASN A 4 11.88 6.44 -14.36
C ASN A 4 10.54 6.27 -13.61
N SER A 5 9.40 6.48 -14.28
CA SER A 5 8.09 6.31 -13.65
C SER A 5 7.68 4.84 -13.55
N LEU A 6 8.10 4.01 -14.49
CA LEU A 6 7.87 2.56 -14.47
C LEU A 6 8.72 1.86 -13.42
N LEU A 7 10.03 2.14 -13.39
CA LEU A 7 10.94 1.59 -12.38
C LEU A 7 10.46 1.87 -10.96
N ARG A 8 10.00 3.09 -10.72
CA ARG A 8 9.47 3.49 -9.42
C ARG A 8 8.26 2.66 -9.00
N LYS A 9 7.28 2.48 -9.90
CA LYS A 9 6.10 1.65 -9.62
C LYS A 9 6.49 0.20 -9.34
N ILE A 10 7.45 -0.34 -10.08
CA ILE A 10 7.96 -1.70 -9.89
C ILE A 10 8.60 -1.85 -8.50
N VAL A 11 9.47 -0.92 -8.10
CA VAL A 11 10.12 -0.94 -6.77
C VAL A 11 9.07 -0.87 -5.66
N LEU A 12 8.05 -0.02 -5.82
CA LEU A 12 6.96 0.14 -4.86
C LEU A 12 6.17 -1.17 -4.72
N ILE A 13 5.77 -1.78 -5.84
CA ILE A 13 5.04 -3.05 -5.87
C ILE A 13 5.85 -4.19 -5.23
N ILE A 14 7.14 -4.31 -5.58
CA ILE A 14 8.00 -5.35 -5.02
C ILE A 14 8.14 -5.17 -3.51
N GLY A 15 8.33 -3.95 -3.04
CA GLY A 15 8.42 -3.66 -1.61
C GLY A 15 7.11 -3.97 -0.86
N ASP A 16 5.96 -3.64 -1.46
CA ASP A 16 4.64 -3.96 -0.89
C ASP A 16 4.45 -5.49 -0.76
N ILE A 17 4.86 -6.28 -1.77
CA ILE A 17 4.82 -7.74 -1.73
C ILE A 17 5.72 -8.29 -0.63
N ILE A 18 6.94 -7.77 -0.51
CA ILE A 18 7.88 -8.18 0.55
C ILE A 18 7.32 -7.86 1.94
N CYS A 19 6.74 -6.68 2.12
CA CYS A 19 6.12 -6.29 3.39
C CYS A 19 4.96 -7.21 3.75
N LEU A 20 4.11 -7.57 2.78
CA LEU A 20 3.01 -8.50 2.99
C LEU A 20 3.51 -9.89 3.39
N TYR A 21 4.53 -10.40 2.69
CA TYR A 21 5.15 -11.69 3.02
C TYR A 21 5.75 -11.70 4.43
N LEU A 22 6.49 -10.65 4.80
CA LEU A 22 7.07 -10.52 6.13
C LEU A 22 5.99 -10.43 7.21
N ALA A 23 4.93 -9.66 6.98
CA ALA A 23 3.83 -9.51 7.92
C ALA A 23 3.14 -10.85 8.21
N THR A 24 2.84 -11.61 7.16
CA THR A 24 2.22 -12.94 7.30
C THR A 24 3.16 -13.92 7.98
N SER A 25 4.46 -13.91 7.67
CA SER A 25 5.46 -14.77 8.31
C SER A 25 5.60 -14.47 9.80
N ILE A 26 5.63 -13.20 10.18
CA ILE A 26 5.69 -12.78 11.59
C ILE A 26 4.43 -13.22 12.34
N ALA A 27 3.25 -13.00 11.75
CA ALA A 27 1.98 -13.40 12.36
C ALA A 27 1.92 -14.91 12.61
N MET A 28 2.42 -15.72 11.68
CA MET A 28 2.52 -17.16 11.85
C MET A 28 3.50 -17.56 12.94
N ALA A 29 4.69 -16.95 12.96
CA ALA A 29 5.70 -17.25 13.97
C ALA A 29 5.20 -16.98 15.38
N LEU A 30 4.36 -15.94 15.57
CA LEU A 30 3.78 -15.60 16.86
C LEU A 30 2.71 -16.59 17.32
N GLU A 31 1.88 -17.10 16.43
CA GLU A 31 0.77 -17.99 16.83
C GLU A 31 1.17 -19.46 16.86
N LEU A 32 1.91 -19.93 15.87
CA LEU A 32 2.17 -21.36 15.71
C LEU A 32 3.38 -21.82 16.51
N GLY A 33 4.31 -20.91 16.89
CA GLY A 33 5.58 -21.32 17.50
C GLY A 33 6.27 -22.39 16.66
N ASN A 34 7.22 -23.13 17.24
CA ASN A 34 8.01 -24.14 16.51
C ASN A 34 7.28 -25.49 16.25
N LYS A 35 5.95 -25.58 16.43
CA LYS A 35 5.28 -26.90 16.58
C LYS A 35 4.48 -27.40 15.36
N GLN A 36 4.30 -26.64 14.27
CA GLN A 36 3.46 -27.12 13.15
C GLN A 36 3.97 -26.68 11.77
N THR A 37 4.97 -27.40 11.26
CA THR A 37 5.49 -27.23 9.89
C THR A 37 4.42 -27.43 8.79
N ASP A 38 3.41 -28.27 9.01
CA ASP A 38 2.38 -28.55 8.02
C ASP A 38 1.45 -27.35 7.76
N LYS A 39 1.23 -26.50 8.77
CA LYS A 39 0.42 -25.30 8.60
C LYS A 39 1.15 -24.17 7.86
N ILE A 40 2.48 -24.18 7.84
CA ILE A 40 3.29 -23.19 7.10
C ILE A 40 3.11 -23.37 5.60
N ALA A 41 3.08 -24.60 5.10
CA ALA A 41 2.86 -24.90 3.67
C ALA A 41 1.52 -24.34 3.18
N PHE A 42 0.48 -24.52 3.98
CA PHE A 42 -0.86 -24.05 3.67
C PHE A 42 -1.01 -22.53 3.62
N HIS A 43 -0.28 -21.83 4.46
CA HIS A 43 -0.25 -20.37 4.46
C HIS A 43 0.44 -19.80 3.22
N LEU A 44 1.44 -20.50 2.69
CA LEU A 44 2.09 -20.15 1.43
C LEU A 44 1.15 -20.27 0.23
N GLU A 45 0.19 -21.21 0.25
CA GLU A 45 -0.82 -21.35 -0.80
C GLU A 45 -1.84 -20.20 -0.82
N PHE A 46 -2.14 -19.60 0.34
CA PHE A 46 -3.08 -18.49 0.43
C PHE A 46 -2.43 -17.13 0.09
N LEU A 47 -1.13 -17.04 0.19
CA LEU A 47 -0.37 -15.81 -0.02
C LEU A 47 -0.55 -15.20 -1.44
N PRO A 48 -0.56 -15.98 -2.55
CA PRO A 48 -0.83 -15.44 -3.88
C PRO A 48 -2.20 -14.76 -3.98
N ILE A 49 -3.21 -15.29 -3.29
CA ILE A 49 -4.55 -14.71 -3.25
C ILE A 49 -4.51 -13.34 -2.57
N LEU A 50 -3.81 -13.23 -1.43
CA LEU A 50 -3.62 -11.96 -0.72
C LEU A 50 -2.86 -10.93 -1.58
N VAL A 51 -1.84 -11.36 -2.33
CA VAL A 51 -1.09 -10.48 -3.24
C VAL A 51 -1.98 -9.95 -4.36
N ILE A 52 -2.81 -10.80 -4.98
CA ILE A 52 -3.75 -10.38 -6.03
C ILE A 52 -4.75 -9.39 -5.47
N MET A 53 -5.31 -9.65 -4.30
CA MET A 53 -6.25 -8.74 -3.63
C MET A 53 -5.60 -7.42 -3.27
N MET A 54 -4.36 -7.46 -2.77
CA MET A 54 -3.58 -6.26 -2.48
C MET A 54 -3.37 -5.43 -3.74
N PHE A 55 -2.96 -6.06 -4.85
CA PHE A 55 -2.74 -5.36 -6.12
C PHE A 55 -4.02 -4.67 -6.61
N PHE A 56 -5.15 -5.37 -6.55
CA PHE A 56 -6.44 -4.82 -6.93
C PHE A 56 -6.83 -3.63 -6.03
N MET A 57 -6.80 -3.79 -4.71
CA MET A 57 -7.17 -2.74 -3.78
C MET A 57 -6.24 -1.53 -3.86
N PHE A 58 -4.93 -1.74 -3.98
CA PHE A 58 -3.96 -0.65 -4.12
C PHE A 58 -4.15 0.13 -5.42
N THR A 59 -4.59 -0.54 -6.49
CA THR A 59 -4.96 0.13 -7.74
C THR A 59 -6.21 1.00 -7.55
N VAL A 60 -7.25 0.47 -6.91
CA VAL A 60 -8.51 1.20 -6.65
C VAL A 60 -8.27 2.43 -5.78
N TYR A 61 -7.51 2.29 -4.70
CA TYR A 61 -7.19 3.40 -3.79
C TYR A 61 -6.04 4.29 -4.29
N GLY A 62 -5.45 3.94 -5.44
CA GLY A 62 -4.38 4.71 -6.08
C GLY A 62 -3.11 4.81 -5.25
N LEU A 63 -2.78 3.77 -4.48
CA LEU A 63 -1.59 3.71 -3.62
C LEU A 63 -0.29 3.56 -4.41
N PHE A 64 -0.36 3.13 -5.67
CA PHE A 64 0.80 3.09 -6.58
C PHE A 64 1.20 4.46 -7.15
N SER A 65 0.46 5.53 -6.81
CA SER A 65 0.76 6.89 -7.23
C SER A 65 0.84 7.81 -6.02
N LEU A 66 2.01 7.87 -5.39
CA LEU A 66 2.26 8.68 -4.20
C LEU A 66 2.50 10.15 -4.53
N ILE A 67 2.77 10.47 -5.80
CA ILE A 67 3.03 11.84 -6.26
C ILE A 67 1.80 12.70 -5.98
N ARG A 68 2.01 13.80 -5.26
CA ARG A 68 0.99 14.82 -4.93
C ARG A 68 -0.05 14.41 -3.88
N LYS A 69 0.06 13.23 -3.24
CA LYS A 69 -0.83 12.89 -2.14
C LYS A 69 -0.25 13.41 -0.81
N LYS A 70 -1.13 13.88 0.06
CA LYS A 70 -0.74 14.19 1.44
C LYS A 70 -0.47 12.89 2.18
N LEU A 71 0.48 12.88 3.10
CA LEU A 71 0.79 11.69 3.92
C LEU A 71 -0.44 11.12 4.62
N VAL A 72 -1.30 12.00 5.13
CA VAL A 72 -2.55 11.59 5.80
C VAL A 72 -3.46 10.81 4.85
N ASP A 73 -3.60 11.27 3.60
CA ASP A 73 -4.44 10.58 2.60
C ASP A 73 -3.85 9.21 2.22
N ILE A 74 -2.52 9.09 2.18
CA ILE A 74 -1.84 7.81 1.93
C ILE A 74 -2.16 6.83 3.06
N PHE A 75 -2.00 7.25 4.33
CA PHE A 75 -2.27 6.40 5.48
C PHE A 75 -3.74 6.01 5.61
N LEU A 76 -4.68 6.93 5.36
CA LEU A 76 -6.11 6.62 5.38
C LEU A 76 -6.48 5.63 4.27
N ASN A 77 -6.02 5.86 3.05
CA ASN A 77 -6.26 4.94 1.94
C ASN A 77 -5.64 3.57 2.18
N LEU A 78 -4.44 3.52 2.77
CA LEU A 78 -3.77 2.28 3.15
C LEU A 78 -4.56 1.53 4.22
N LEU A 79 -5.03 2.22 5.26
CA LEU A 79 -5.85 1.63 6.32
C LEU A 79 -7.11 0.98 5.75
N VAL A 80 -7.84 1.71 4.90
CA VAL A 80 -9.07 1.20 4.27
C VAL A 80 -8.75 0.03 3.34
N ALA A 81 -7.69 0.13 2.52
CA ALA A 81 -7.30 -0.94 1.60
C ALA A 81 -6.94 -2.23 2.35
N VAL A 82 -6.08 -2.15 3.37
CA VAL A 82 -5.66 -3.30 4.18
C VAL A 82 -6.87 -3.91 4.91
N THR A 83 -7.71 -3.08 5.52
CA THR A 83 -8.93 -3.55 6.19
C THR A 83 -9.82 -4.33 5.23
N ASN A 84 -10.08 -3.81 4.03
CA ASN A 84 -10.90 -4.49 3.02
C ASN A 84 -10.27 -5.80 2.56
N ILE A 85 -8.95 -5.85 2.32
CA ILE A 85 -8.24 -7.08 1.93
C ILE A 85 -8.49 -8.17 2.98
N TYR A 86 -8.28 -7.87 4.26
CA TYR A 86 -8.38 -8.86 5.33
C TYR A 86 -9.83 -9.23 5.68
N ILE A 87 -10.79 -8.31 5.54
CA ILE A 87 -12.23 -8.65 5.63
C ILE A 87 -12.62 -9.65 4.54
N ILE A 88 -12.23 -9.41 3.29
CA ILE A 88 -12.53 -10.31 2.18
C ILE A 88 -11.79 -11.64 2.37
N ALA A 89 -10.52 -11.61 2.79
CA ALA A 89 -9.75 -12.82 3.09
C ALA A 89 -10.44 -13.65 4.18
N MET A 90 -10.92 -13.01 5.25
CA MET A 90 -11.67 -13.70 6.31
C MET A 90 -12.99 -14.28 5.80
N ALA A 91 -13.72 -13.56 4.95
CA ALA A 91 -14.92 -14.06 4.31
C ALA A 91 -14.63 -15.28 3.41
N MET A 92 -13.55 -15.22 2.64
CA MET A 92 -13.13 -16.35 1.79
C MET A 92 -12.81 -17.61 2.61
N THR A 93 -12.08 -17.46 3.71
CA THR A 93 -11.78 -18.60 4.61
C THR A 93 -13.04 -19.19 5.26
N PHE A 94 -14.08 -18.40 5.43
CA PHE A 94 -15.36 -18.88 5.94
C PHE A 94 -16.14 -19.68 4.88
N PHE A 95 -16.17 -19.21 3.63
CA PHE A 95 -16.88 -19.86 2.54
C PHE A 95 -16.17 -21.11 2.03
N PHE A 96 -14.86 -21.06 1.94
CA PHE A 96 -14.03 -22.19 1.50
C PHE A 96 -13.53 -22.95 2.74
N ARG A 97 -14.35 -23.87 3.25
CA ARG A 97 -14.03 -24.73 4.42
C ARG A 97 -12.73 -25.54 4.30
N GLN A 98 -12.14 -25.57 3.11
CA GLN A 98 -10.84 -26.21 2.86
C GLN A 98 -9.66 -25.46 3.49
N PHE A 99 -9.86 -24.19 3.84
CA PHE A 99 -8.81 -23.37 4.42
C PHE A 99 -8.91 -23.38 5.96
N ASP A 100 -8.17 -24.29 6.59
CA ASP A 100 -8.00 -24.37 8.05
C ASP A 100 -7.13 -23.20 8.56
N TYR A 101 -7.49 -21.98 8.15
CA TYR A 101 -6.75 -20.77 8.47
C TYR A 101 -7.17 -20.27 9.85
N SER A 102 -6.20 -20.17 10.76
CA SER A 102 -6.49 -19.55 12.06
C SER A 102 -6.89 -18.09 11.86
N ARG A 103 -8.09 -17.74 12.34
CA ARG A 103 -8.62 -16.37 12.30
C ARG A 103 -7.71 -15.40 13.03
N VAL A 104 -7.03 -15.88 14.04
CA VAL A 104 -6.08 -15.11 14.86
C VAL A 104 -4.86 -14.72 14.03
N VAL A 105 -4.31 -15.64 13.20
CA VAL A 105 -3.23 -15.31 12.26
C VAL A 105 -3.65 -14.23 11.29
N LEU A 106 -4.87 -14.27 10.75
CA LEU A 106 -5.36 -13.23 9.84
C LEU A 106 -5.42 -11.85 10.51
N VAL A 107 -5.88 -11.78 11.76
CA VAL A 107 -5.93 -10.53 12.50
C VAL A 107 -4.52 -9.98 12.77
N TYR A 108 -3.59 -10.83 13.22
CA TYR A 108 -2.19 -10.42 13.41
C TYR A 108 -1.54 -10.01 12.08
N SER A 109 -1.78 -10.78 11.00
CA SER A 109 -1.29 -10.42 9.67
C SER A 109 -1.81 -9.05 9.21
N ALA A 110 -3.07 -8.72 9.48
CA ALA A 110 -3.65 -7.42 9.14
C ALA A 110 -2.92 -6.27 9.85
N VAL A 111 -2.68 -6.41 11.15
CA VAL A 111 -2.00 -5.40 11.96
C VAL A 111 -0.55 -5.23 11.49
N PHE A 112 0.20 -6.33 11.34
CA PHE A 112 1.59 -6.27 10.88
C PHE A 112 1.70 -5.78 9.45
N SER A 113 0.79 -6.18 8.55
CA SER A 113 0.76 -5.68 7.17
C SER A 113 0.53 -4.18 7.14
N PHE A 114 -0.41 -3.67 7.92
CA PHE A 114 -0.65 -2.23 8.00
C PHE A 114 0.60 -1.47 8.47
N VAL A 115 1.24 -1.93 9.54
CA VAL A 115 2.43 -1.27 10.10
C VAL A 115 3.60 -1.30 9.10
N LEU A 116 3.93 -2.47 8.53
CA LEU A 116 5.05 -2.61 7.60
C LEU A 116 4.80 -1.83 6.30
N LEU A 117 3.60 -1.92 5.74
CA LEU A 117 3.23 -1.17 4.55
C LEU A 117 3.22 0.35 4.81
N ALA A 118 2.76 0.80 5.98
CA ALA A 118 2.79 2.20 6.35
C ALA A 118 4.23 2.75 6.42
N ILE A 119 5.14 1.99 7.04
CA ILE A 119 6.57 2.35 7.10
C ILE A 119 7.17 2.38 5.68
N TRP A 120 6.89 1.36 4.87
CA TRP A 120 7.39 1.27 3.50
C TRP A 120 6.90 2.43 2.63
N GLN A 121 5.58 2.71 2.65
CA GLN A 121 4.97 3.82 1.92
C GLN A 121 5.52 5.18 2.38
N TYR A 122 5.78 5.34 3.68
CA TYR A 122 6.41 6.54 4.21
C TYR A 122 7.84 6.73 3.68
N ILE A 123 8.65 5.66 3.68
CA ILE A 123 10.02 5.69 3.13
C ILE A 123 10.01 6.04 1.64
N CYS A 124 9.13 5.40 0.87
CA CYS A 124 8.99 5.68 -0.56
C CYS A 124 8.53 7.12 -0.83
N HIS A 125 7.58 7.63 -0.03
CA HIS A 125 7.13 9.02 -0.14
C HIS A 125 8.24 10.02 0.15
N GLN A 126 9.06 9.80 1.19
CA GLN A 126 10.22 10.64 1.50
C GLN A 126 11.26 10.60 0.38
N TRP A 127 11.48 9.42 -0.19
CA TRP A 127 12.42 9.25 -1.31
C TRP A 127 11.93 10.00 -2.55
N GLU A 128 10.64 9.93 -2.87
CA GLU A 128 10.04 10.67 -3.99
C GLU A 128 10.21 12.18 -3.82
N TRP A 129 9.97 12.71 -2.62
CA TRP A 129 10.12 14.14 -2.34
C TRP A 129 11.56 14.63 -2.51
N LYS A 130 12.55 13.80 -2.19
CA LYS A 130 13.96 14.17 -2.24
C LYS A 130 14.55 14.13 -3.66
N TYR A 131 14.11 13.18 -4.46
CA TYR A 131 14.73 12.92 -5.78
C TYR A 131 13.92 13.39 -6.98
N PHE A 132 12.64 13.69 -6.81
CA PHE A 132 11.81 14.23 -7.88
C PHE A 132 11.42 15.67 -7.57
N PRO A 133 12.13 16.65 -8.19
CA PRO A 133 11.82 18.05 -8.01
C PRO A 133 10.37 18.33 -8.45
N LYS A 134 9.75 19.25 -7.72
CA LYS A 134 8.39 19.74 -8.00
C LYS A 134 8.23 20.03 -9.49
N GLN A 135 7.26 19.39 -10.12
CA GLN A 135 6.98 19.68 -11.52
C GLN A 135 6.56 21.15 -11.63
N THR A 136 7.32 21.92 -12.41
CA THR A 136 6.98 23.31 -12.70
C THR A 136 5.72 23.31 -13.55
N ALA A 137 4.61 23.77 -12.99
CA ALA A 137 3.40 23.99 -13.78
C ALA A 137 3.59 25.26 -14.59
N VAL A 138 3.64 25.13 -15.91
CA VAL A 138 3.65 26.30 -16.79
C VAL A 138 2.20 26.73 -16.98
N LEU A 139 1.90 27.91 -16.47
CA LEU A 139 0.56 28.48 -16.57
C LEU A 139 0.45 29.30 -17.85
N PHE A 140 -0.30 28.80 -18.81
CA PHE A 140 -0.65 29.57 -20.01
C PHE A 140 -1.93 30.35 -19.71
N ALA A 141 -1.80 31.48 -19.04
CA ALA A 141 -2.91 32.40 -18.85
C ALA A 141 -2.39 33.83 -19.06
N ALA A 142 -3.21 34.67 -19.67
CA ALA A 142 -2.91 36.08 -19.92
C ALA A 142 -3.73 36.97 -18.99
N GLY A 143 -3.13 38.06 -18.50
CA GLY A 143 -3.83 39.11 -17.77
C GLY A 143 -4.17 38.78 -16.30
N GLU A 144 -5.26 39.38 -15.81
CA GLU A 144 -5.69 39.27 -14.40
C GLU A 144 -6.06 37.85 -13.96
N GLU A 145 -6.46 36.98 -14.88
CA GLU A 145 -6.76 35.57 -14.57
C GLU A 145 -5.51 34.80 -14.15
N ALA A 146 -4.36 35.10 -14.76
CA ALA A 146 -3.08 34.48 -14.39
C ALA A 146 -2.72 34.77 -12.93
N ALA A 147 -2.91 36.01 -12.48
CA ALA A 147 -2.64 36.41 -11.11
C ALA A 147 -3.62 35.76 -10.10
N ARG A 148 -4.89 35.61 -10.46
CA ARG A 148 -5.87 34.92 -9.60
C ARG A 148 -5.56 33.42 -9.46
N ILE A 149 -5.19 32.76 -10.56
CA ILE A 149 -4.85 31.33 -10.55
C ILE A 149 -3.54 31.10 -9.81
N GLN A 150 -2.54 31.97 -10.00
CA GLN A 150 -1.28 31.91 -9.28
C GLN A 150 -1.47 32.04 -7.77
N ASN A 151 -2.26 33.01 -7.30
CA ASN A 151 -2.58 33.17 -5.89
C ASN A 151 -3.35 31.98 -5.30
N LYS A 152 -4.24 31.38 -6.09
CA LYS A 152 -4.99 30.19 -5.68
C LYS A 152 -4.07 28.96 -5.58
N LEU A 153 -3.12 28.80 -6.49
CA LEU A 153 -2.12 27.73 -6.46
C LEU A 153 -1.14 27.88 -5.30
N LEU A 154 -0.67 29.09 -5.05
CA LEU A 154 0.20 29.38 -3.90
C LEU A 154 -0.49 29.06 -2.56
N LYS A 155 -1.79 29.39 -2.45
CA LYS A 155 -2.57 29.15 -1.23
C LYS A 155 -2.92 27.68 -1.02
N THR A 156 -3.09 26.92 -2.11
CA THR A 156 -3.52 25.50 -2.05
C THR A 156 -2.33 24.53 -1.94
N TYR A 157 -1.19 24.87 -2.52
CA TYR A 157 -0.03 23.97 -2.61
C TYR A 157 1.19 24.45 -1.81
N GLY A 158 1.12 25.60 -1.14
CA GLY A 158 2.18 26.08 -0.24
C GLY A 158 3.52 26.29 -0.95
N MET A 159 3.51 26.71 -2.21
CA MET A 159 4.70 27.07 -2.95
C MET A 159 5.10 28.51 -2.67
#